data_b744a5ec5ea2a918a974f1f8d6a3dca5
#
_entry.id   b744a5ec5ea2a918a974f1f8d6a3dca5
#
_cell.length_a   1.000
_cell.length_b   1.000
_cell.length_c   1.000
_cell.angle_alpha   90.00
_cell.angle_beta   90.00
_cell.angle_gamma   90.00
#
_symmetry.space_group_name_H-M   'P 1'
#
loop_
_entity.id
_entity.type
_entity.pdbx_description
1 polymer ?
#
loop_
_entity_poly.entity_id
_entity_poly.type
_entity_poly.pdbx_seq_one_letter_code
_entity_poly.pdbx_strand_id
1 'polypeptide(L)'
;MAQFVYTMHRVGKVVPPKRHILKNISLSFFPGAKIGVLGLNGAGKSTLLRIMAGIDTDIEGEARPQPGIKIGYLPQEPQLNPEHTVRESVEEAVSEVVNALKGLDEVYAKYAEPDADFDKLAAQQGKYEEIIQAHDGHNLNVQLERAADALRLP
;
A
#
# COMPACT_ATOMS: atom_id res chain seq x y z
N MET A 1 22.44 5.02 13.64
CA MET A 1 22.55 3.73 12.95
C MET A 1 21.74 3.83 11.66
N ALA A 2 22.28 3.37 10.54
CA ALA A 2 21.53 3.33 9.29
C ALA A 2 20.35 2.37 9.43
N GLN A 3 19.13 2.85 9.21
CA GLN A 3 17.91 2.06 9.37
C GLN A 3 17.45 1.64 7.98
N PHE A 4 17.48 0.35 7.69
CA PHE A 4 17.01 -0.20 6.43
C PHE A 4 15.48 -0.27 6.42
N VAL A 5 14.87 0.10 5.31
CA VAL A 5 13.40 0.00 5.14
C VAL A 5 12.95 -1.41 4.79
N TYR A 6 13.84 -2.22 4.23
CA TYR A 6 13.60 -3.61 3.89
C TYR A 6 14.89 -4.42 3.96
N THR A 7 14.81 -5.65 4.45
CA THR A 7 15.97 -6.54 4.57
C THR A 7 15.62 -7.94 4.10
N MET A 8 16.50 -8.51 3.29
CA MET A 8 16.48 -9.90 2.85
C MET A 8 17.73 -10.60 3.35
N HIS A 9 17.59 -11.79 3.92
CA HIS A 9 18.70 -12.59 4.40
C HIS A 9 18.60 -14.02 3.87
N ARG A 10 19.56 -14.42 3.03
CA ARG A 10 19.66 -15.74 2.41
C ARG A 10 18.38 -16.20 1.71
N VAL A 11 17.67 -15.28 1.09
CA VAL A 11 16.42 -15.60 0.40
C VAL A 11 16.68 -16.52 -0.78
N GLY A 12 15.97 -17.64 -0.78
CA GLY A 12 15.93 -18.62 -1.86
C GLY A 12 14.49 -18.93 -2.26
N LYS A 13 14.29 -19.32 -3.49
CA LYS A 13 13.01 -19.84 -3.99
C LYS A 13 13.24 -21.03 -4.86
N VAL A 14 12.64 -22.15 -4.47
CA VAL A 14 12.66 -23.41 -5.22
C VAL A 14 11.25 -23.71 -5.69
N VAL A 15 11.10 -24.10 -6.94
CA VAL A 15 9.81 -24.57 -7.49
C VAL A 15 9.94 -26.01 -7.98
N PRO A 16 8.85 -26.81 -7.96
CA PRO A 16 8.90 -28.18 -8.48
C PRO A 16 9.41 -28.25 -9.91
N PRO A 17 10.17 -29.29 -10.29
CA PRO A 17 10.64 -30.43 -9.51
C PRO A 17 12.03 -30.25 -8.84
N LYS A 18 12.41 -29.12 -8.28
CA LYS A 18 13.67 -28.69 -7.64
C LYS A 18 14.44 -27.63 -8.45
N ARG A 19 13.73 -26.80 -9.18
CA ARG A 19 14.35 -25.69 -9.90
C ARG A 19 14.51 -24.48 -8.96
N HIS A 20 15.75 -24.05 -8.74
CA HIS A 20 16.04 -22.81 -8.04
C HIS A 20 15.71 -21.61 -8.94
N ILE A 21 14.78 -20.75 -8.51
CA ILE A 21 14.49 -19.47 -9.15
C ILE A 21 15.37 -18.38 -8.55
N LEU A 22 15.49 -18.37 -7.21
CA LEU A 22 16.37 -17.46 -6.48
C LEU A 22 17.25 -18.30 -5.56
N LYS A 23 18.49 -17.86 -5.35
CA LYS A 23 19.45 -18.59 -4.51
C LYS A 23 20.26 -17.62 -3.66
N ASN A 24 20.13 -17.77 -2.34
CA ASN A 24 20.96 -17.10 -1.33
C ASN A 24 21.07 -15.58 -1.52
N ILE A 25 19.95 -14.89 -1.74
CA ILE A 25 19.92 -13.44 -1.92
C ILE A 25 19.88 -12.75 -0.57
N SER A 26 20.88 -11.90 -0.30
CA SER A 26 20.95 -11.06 0.89
C SER A 26 21.11 -9.60 0.45
N LEU A 27 20.10 -8.78 0.74
CA LEU A 27 20.01 -7.37 0.34
C LEU A 27 19.40 -6.55 1.46
N SER A 28 19.83 -5.31 1.59
CA SER A 28 19.24 -4.33 2.50
C SER A 28 19.03 -3.02 1.77
N PHE A 29 17.88 -2.41 1.96
CA PHE A 29 17.46 -1.23 1.21
C PHE A 29 17.37 -0.02 2.15
N PHE A 30 17.98 1.08 1.72
CA PHE A 30 17.91 2.35 2.43
C PHE A 30 16.63 3.12 2.08
N PRO A 31 16.15 4.00 2.98
CA PRO A 31 15.07 4.93 2.66
C PRO A 31 15.39 5.77 1.43
N GLY A 32 14.38 6.00 0.57
CA GLY A 32 14.50 6.84 -0.62
C GLY A 32 15.31 6.25 -1.78
N ALA A 33 15.86 5.05 -1.65
CA ALA A 33 16.60 4.40 -2.72
C ALA A 33 15.69 4.03 -3.89
N LYS A 34 16.07 4.40 -5.13
CA LYS A 34 15.43 3.95 -6.37
C LYS A 34 16.28 2.83 -6.96
N ILE A 35 15.71 1.63 -7.07
CA ILE A 35 16.48 0.44 -7.41
C ILE A 35 15.87 -0.23 -8.64
N GLY A 36 16.70 -0.47 -9.66
CA GLY A 36 16.34 -1.22 -10.85
C GLY A 36 16.75 -2.70 -10.73
N VAL A 37 15.81 -3.61 -11.04
CA VAL A 37 16.09 -5.04 -11.12
C VAL A 37 16.17 -5.45 -12.58
N LEU A 38 17.36 -5.81 -13.05
CA LEU A 38 17.62 -6.17 -14.44
C LEU A 38 17.91 -7.67 -14.58
N GLY A 39 17.58 -8.23 -15.72
CA GLY A 39 17.85 -9.62 -16.05
C GLY A 39 16.97 -10.13 -17.20
N LEU A 40 17.35 -11.27 -17.78
CA LEU A 40 16.60 -11.92 -18.85
C LEU A 40 15.21 -12.40 -18.36
N ASN A 41 14.35 -12.74 -19.31
CA ASN A 41 13.05 -13.35 -18.99
C ASN A 41 13.29 -14.70 -18.29
N GLY A 42 12.51 -14.95 -17.22
CA GLY A 42 12.70 -16.14 -16.39
C GLY A 42 13.83 -16.06 -15.35
N ALA A 43 14.55 -14.94 -15.24
CA ALA A 43 15.61 -14.76 -14.25
C ALA A 43 15.11 -14.58 -12.80
N GLY A 44 13.80 -14.61 -12.55
CA GLY A 44 13.25 -14.51 -11.20
C GLY A 44 12.91 -13.09 -10.72
N LYS A 45 12.97 -12.07 -11.60
CA LYS A 45 12.68 -10.67 -11.23
C LYS A 45 11.30 -10.50 -10.59
N SER A 46 10.26 -11.01 -11.25
CA SER A 46 8.88 -10.93 -10.75
C SER A 46 8.70 -11.74 -9.46
N THR A 47 9.40 -12.88 -9.33
CA THR A 47 9.40 -13.66 -8.09
C THR A 47 10.01 -12.88 -6.95
N LEU A 48 11.15 -12.23 -7.18
CA LEU A 48 11.79 -11.37 -6.18
C LEU A 48 10.85 -10.25 -5.71
N LEU A 49 10.20 -9.55 -6.64
CA LEU A 49 9.26 -8.47 -6.31
C LEU A 49 8.02 -8.97 -5.56
N ARG A 50 7.49 -10.16 -5.91
CA ARG A 50 6.37 -10.78 -5.19
C ARG A 50 6.75 -11.19 -3.77
N ILE A 51 7.98 -11.66 -3.56
CA ILE A 51 8.51 -11.95 -2.22
C ILE A 51 8.62 -10.66 -1.42
N MET A 52 9.16 -9.59 -2.02
CA MET A 52 9.29 -8.29 -1.35
C MET A 52 7.93 -7.70 -1.01
N ALA A 53 6.91 -7.94 -1.82
CA ALA A 53 5.53 -7.52 -1.58
C ALA A 53 4.80 -8.38 -0.52
N GLY A 54 5.41 -9.47 -0.04
CA GLY A 54 4.77 -10.40 0.89
C GLY A 54 3.69 -11.29 0.25
N ILE A 55 3.60 -11.30 -1.09
CA ILE A 55 2.64 -12.13 -1.85
C ILE A 55 3.10 -13.58 -1.93
N ASP A 56 4.41 -13.80 -2.11
CA ASP A 56 5.03 -15.12 -2.09
C ASP A 56 5.83 -15.29 -0.80
N THR A 57 5.31 -16.09 0.11
CA THR A 57 5.90 -16.36 1.43
C THR A 57 6.57 -17.73 1.53
N ASP A 58 6.41 -18.58 0.49
CA ASP A 58 7.06 -19.89 0.42
C ASP A 58 8.51 -19.72 -0.07
N ILE A 59 9.38 -19.33 0.85
CA ILE A 59 10.77 -18.98 0.61
C ILE A 59 11.72 -19.65 1.62
N GLU A 60 12.96 -19.83 1.22
CA GLU A 60 14.08 -20.08 2.13
C GLU A 60 14.63 -18.74 2.63
N GLY A 61 15.13 -18.69 3.85
CA GLY A 61 15.67 -17.47 4.44
C GLY A 61 14.58 -16.51 4.96
N GLU A 62 14.91 -15.24 5.01
CA GLU A 62 14.02 -14.19 5.56
C GLU A 62 13.93 -12.99 4.62
N ALA A 63 12.72 -12.47 4.45
CA ALA A 63 12.44 -11.24 3.73
C ALA A 63 11.42 -10.43 4.54
N ARG A 64 11.80 -9.26 5.03
CA ARG A 64 10.94 -8.48 5.91
C ARG A 64 11.10 -6.97 5.73
N PRO A 65 9.98 -6.24 5.70
CA PRO A 65 10.01 -4.79 5.81
C PRO A 65 10.32 -4.37 7.25
N GLN A 66 10.74 -3.12 7.41
CA GLN A 66 10.77 -2.48 8.72
C GLN A 66 9.32 -2.37 9.26
N PRO A 67 9.10 -2.57 10.56
CA PRO A 67 7.78 -2.38 11.16
C PRO A 67 7.18 -1.01 10.82
N GLY A 68 5.89 -1.00 10.46
CA GLY A 68 5.16 0.22 10.10
C GLY A 68 5.30 0.66 8.63
N ILE A 69 6.12 -0.01 7.83
CA ILE A 69 6.20 0.28 6.38
C ILE A 69 5.03 -0.36 5.64
N LYS A 70 4.29 0.45 4.89
CA LYS A 70 3.28 -0.02 3.93
C LYS A 70 3.96 -0.32 2.60
N ILE A 71 3.70 -1.48 2.02
CA ILE A 71 4.26 -1.91 0.73
C ILE A 71 3.16 -1.90 -0.32
N GLY A 72 3.35 -1.15 -1.41
CA GLY A 72 2.53 -1.22 -2.61
C GLY A 72 3.20 -2.12 -3.66
N TYR A 73 2.42 -2.95 -4.33
CA TYR A 73 2.86 -3.79 -5.44
C TYR A 73 2.04 -3.51 -6.68
N LEU A 74 2.70 -3.08 -7.74
CA LEU A 74 2.06 -2.92 -9.05
C LEU A 74 2.45 -4.12 -9.93
N PRO A 75 1.53 -5.06 -10.20
CA PRO A 75 1.80 -6.18 -11.10
C PRO A 75 1.87 -5.71 -12.56
N GLN A 76 2.51 -6.51 -13.41
CA GLN A 76 2.62 -6.22 -14.85
C GLN A 76 1.24 -6.18 -15.52
N GLU A 77 0.32 -7.02 -15.07
CA GLU A 77 -1.09 -7.07 -15.49
C GLU A 77 -1.97 -6.92 -14.24
N PRO A 78 -2.31 -5.67 -13.86
CA PRO A 78 -3.19 -5.45 -12.71
C PRO A 78 -4.60 -5.95 -13.02
N GLN A 79 -5.18 -6.69 -12.06
CA GLN A 79 -6.57 -7.09 -12.12
C GLN A 79 -7.41 -6.03 -11.43
N LEU A 80 -8.21 -5.32 -12.21
CA LEU A 80 -9.16 -4.35 -11.71
C LEU A 80 -10.56 -4.99 -11.66
N ASN A 81 -11.40 -4.50 -10.77
CA ASN A 81 -12.80 -4.91 -10.73
C ASN A 81 -13.53 -4.31 -11.95
N PRO A 82 -14.06 -5.13 -12.89
CA PRO A 82 -14.71 -4.63 -14.09
C PRO A 82 -16.02 -3.88 -13.81
N GLU A 83 -16.61 -4.05 -12.63
CA GLU A 83 -17.84 -3.35 -12.22
C GLU A 83 -17.54 -1.95 -11.65
N HIS A 84 -16.27 -1.64 -11.34
CA HIS A 84 -15.89 -0.34 -10.82
C HIS A 84 -15.62 0.65 -11.96
N THR A 85 -16.04 1.89 -11.74
CA THR A 85 -15.56 3.02 -12.54
C THR A 85 -14.07 3.28 -12.26
N VAL A 86 -13.42 4.05 -13.13
CA VAL A 86 -12.03 4.49 -12.91
C VAL A 86 -11.87 5.17 -11.56
N ARG A 87 -12.81 6.05 -11.22
CA ARG A 87 -12.81 6.78 -9.95
C ARG A 87 -12.91 5.84 -8.75
N GLU A 88 -13.85 4.91 -8.76
CA GLU A 88 -14.01 3.93 -7.68
C GLU A 88 -12.77 3.05 -7.50
N SER A 89 -12.14 2.63 -8.60
CA SER A 89 -10.90 1.85 -8.56
C SER A 89 -9.73 2.63 -7.93
N VAL A 90 -9.66 3.95 -8.16
CA VAL A 90 -8.63 4.80 -7.55
C VAL A 90 -8.97 5.10 -6.08
N GLU A 91 -10.24 5.36 -5.76
CA GLU A 91 -10.71 5.59 -4.39
C GLU A 91 -10.51 4.35 -3.50
N GLU A 92 -10.56 3.14 -4.06
CA GLU A 92 -10.27 1.89 -3.33
C GLU A 92 -8.84 1.90 -2.77
N ALA A 93 -7.87 2.42 -3.51
CA ALA A 93 -6.47 2.51 -3.06
C ALA A 93 -6.28 3.49 -1.89
N VAL A 94 -7.16 4.47 -1.74
CA VAL A 94 -7.18 5.49 -0.67
C VAL A 94 -8.39 5.34 0.24
N SER A 95 -8.97 4.14 0.29
CA SER A 95 -10.22 3.84 1.01
C SER A 95 -10.18 4.22 2.49
N GLU A 96 -9.03 4.15 3.14
CA GLU A 96 -8.85 4.56 4.53
C GLU A 96 -9.22 6.05 4.73
N VAL A 97 -8.74 6.91 3.82
CA VAL A 97 -9.01 8.36 3.85
C VAL A 97 -10.45 8.66 3.44
N VAL A 98 -10.95 8.00 2.39
CA VAL A 98 -12.34 8.14 1.93
C VAL A 98 -13.32 7.77 3.04
N ASN A 99 -13.05 6.66 3.75
CA ASN A 99 -13.89 6.22 4.85
C ASN A 99 -13.79 7.15 6.06
N ALA A 100 -12.61 7.71 6.33
CA ALA A 100 -12.43 8.69 7.40
C ALA A 100 -13.20 9.99 7.12
N LEU A 101 -13.19 10.47 5.87
CA LEU A 101 -13.99 11.65 5.46
C LEU A 101 -15.49 11.40 5.63
N LYS A 102 -16.00 10.26 5.15
CA LYS A 102 -17.41 9.87 5.32
C LYS A 102 -17.77 9.73 6.81
N GLY A 103 -16.91 9.08 7.58
CA GLY A 103 -17.13 8.94 9.03
C GLY A 103 -17.14 10.29 9.77
N LEU A 104 -16.34 11.25 9.34
CA LEU A 104 -16.33 12.60 9.88
C LEU A 104 -17.64 13.33 9.60
N ASP A 105 -18.16 13.22 8.37
CA ASP A 105 -19.47 13.80 8.00
C ASP A 105 -20.62 13.18 8.83
N GLU A 106 -20.57 11.85 9.05
CA GLU A 106 -21.55 11.19 9.92
C GLU A 106 -21.47 11.65 11.38
N VAL A 107 -20.27 11.89 11.90
CA VAL A 107 -20.07 12.44 13.25
C VAL A 107 -20.65 13.84 13.35
N TYR A 108 -20.42 14.70 12.35
CA TYR A 108 -21.01 16.06 12.32
C TYR A 108 -22.53 16.01 12.27
N ALA A 109 -23.13 15.11 11.51
CA ALA A 109 -24.57 14.93 11.49
C ALA A 109 -25.13 14.52 12.88
N LYS A 110 -24.44 13.63 13.58
CA LYS A 110 -24.83 13.15 14.92
C LYS A 110 -24.71 14.21 16.01
N TYR A 111 -23.87 15.23 15.87
CA TYR A 111 -23.82 16.34 16.81
C TYR A 111 -25.13 17.14 16.87
N ALA A 112 -25.95 17.07 15.83
CA ALA A 112 -27.25 17.75 15.77
C ALA A 112 -28.40 16.95 16.44
N GLU A 113 -28.14 15.69 16.87
CA GLU A 113 -29.16 14.86 17.52
C GLU A 113 -29.37 15.29 18.98
N PRO A 114 -30.64 15.26 19.48
CA PRO A 114 -30.96 15.74 20.83
C PRO A 114 -30.31 14.95 21.97
N ASP A 115 -29.94 13.69 21.73
CA ASP A 115 -29.36 12.73 22.68
C ASP A 115 -27.89 12.41 22.34
N ALA A 116 -27.21 13.33 21.66
CA ALA A 116 -25.83 13.16 21.24
C ALA A 116 -24.87 12.98 22.44
N ASP A 117 -24.08 11.93 22.40
CA ASP A 117 -22.94 11.70 23.33
C ASP A 117 -21.71 12.47 22.81
N PHE A 118 -21.57 13.71 23.27
CA PHE A 118 -20.51 14.62 22.80
C PHE A 118 -19.11 14.10 23.06
N ASP A 119 -18.86 13.41 24.18
CA ASP A 119 -17.53 12.88 24.52
C ASP A 119 -17.13 11.76 23.54
N LYS A 120 -18.07 10.87 23.25
CA LYS A 120 -17.87 9.78 22.30
C LYS A 120 -17.68 10.28 20.87
N LEU A 121 -18.48 11.26 20.46
CA LEU A 121 -18.38 11.87 19.15
C LEU A 121 -17.08 12.62 18.98
N ALA A 122 -16.63 13.38 19.96
CA ALA A 122 -15.33 14.07 19.96
C ALA A 122 -14.15 13.09 19.82
N ALA A 123 -14.21 11.95 20.51
CA ALA A 123 -13.19 10.92 20.38
C ALA A 123 -13.16 10.26 18.99
N GLN A 124 -14.32 10.08 18.35
CA GLN A 124 -14.41 9.58 16.98
C GLN A 124 -13.93 10.61 15.96
N GLN A 125 -14.33 11.87 16.12
CA GLN A 125 -13.87 13.00 15.30
C GLN A 125 -12.33 13.05 15.30
N GLY A 126 -11.70 13.05 16.48
CA GLY A 126 -10.26 13.12 16.61
C GLY A 126 -9.52 12.00 15.84
N LYS A 127 -10.06 10.77 15.87
CA LYS A 127 -9.49 9.65 15.10
C LYS A 127 -9.58 9.86 13.60
N TYR A 128 -10.72 10.32 13.09
CA TYR A 128 -10.90 10.58 11.67
C TYR A 128 -10.02 11.73 11.19
N GLU A 129 -9.95 12.82 11.98
CA GLU A 129 -9.09 13.97 11.67
C GLU A 129 -7.61 13.59 11.63
N GLU A 130 -7.13 12.72 12.54
CA GLU A 130 -5.76 12.21 12.52
C GLU A 130 -5.45 11.48 11.21
N ILE A 131 -6.34 10.59 10.76
CA ILE A 131 -6.18 9.87 9.49
C ILE A 131 -6.17 10.85 8.31
N ILE A 132 -7.12 11.79 8.28
CA ILE A 132 -7.26 12.77 7.21
C ILE A 132 -6.02 13.66 7.12
N GLN A 133 -5.52 14.16 8.25
CA GLN A 133 -4.30 14.98 8.30
C GLN A 133 -3.05 14.21 7.89
N ALA A 134 -2.89 12.98 8.33
CA ALA A 134 -1.72 12.14 7.99
C ALA A 134 -1.58 11.91 6.48
N HIS A 135 -2.68 12.00 5.73
CA HIS A 135 -2.72 11.73 4.28
C HIS A 135 -3.08 12.96 3.44
N ASP A 136 -3.10 14.16 4.01
CA ASP A 136 -3.59 15.38 3.34
C ASP A 136 -4.98 15.19 2.69
N GLY A 137 -5.86 14.46 3.39
CA GLY A 137 -7.14 13.97 2.87
C GLY A 137 -8.14 15.08 2.53
N HIS A 138 -8.01 16.28 3.10
CA HIS A 138 -8.84 17.44 2.72
C HIS A 138 -8.63 17.87 1.26
N ASN A 139 -7.45 17.56 0.67
CA ASN A 139 -7.12 17.84 -0.72
C ASN A 139 -7.26 16.60 -1.61
N LEU A 140 -7.91 15.53 -1.13
CA LEU A 140 -7.99 14.25 -1.83
C LEU A 140 -8.51 14.38 -3.27
N ASN A 141 -9.60 15.11 -3.50
CA ASN A 141 -10.14 15.32 -4.84
C ASN A 141 -9.13 15.98 -5.79
N VAL A 142 -8.41 16.99 -5.31
CA VAL A 142 -7.37 17.67 -6.10
C VAL A 142 -6.21 16.72 -6.41
N GLN A 143 -5.84 15.85 -5.48
CA GLN A 143 -4.79 14.84 -5.69
C GLN A 143 -5.24 13.79 -6.72
N LEU A 144 -6.50 13.32 -6.64
CA LEU A 144 -7.08 12.39 -7.59
C LEU A 144 -7.18 12.98 -9.01
N GLU A 145 -7.64 14.24 -9.14
CA GLU A 145 -7.67 14.95 -10.41
C GLU A 145 -6.28 15.10 -11.03
N ARG A 146 -5.29 15.51 -10.25
CA ARG A 146 -3.89 15.61 -10.71
C ARG A 146 -3.34 14.26 -11.16
N ALA A 147 -3.66 13.18 -10.44
CA ALA A 147 -3.24 11.84 -10.82
C ALA A 147 -3.92 11.38 -12.11
N ALA A 148 -5.22 11.65 -12.26
CA ALA A 148 -5.97 11.36 -13.47
C ALA A 148 -5.40 12.10 -14.68
N ASP A 149 -5.14 13.41 -14.55
CA ASP A 149 -4.53 14.21 -15.60
C ASP A 149 -3.14 13.70 -15.99
N ALA A 150 -2.30 13.38 -15.02
CA ALA A 150 -0.96 12.86 -15.26
C ALA A 150 -0.96 11.53 -16.02
N LEU A 151 -1.95 10.70 -15.78
CA LEU A 151 -2.14 9.41 -16.44
C LEU A 151 -3.05 9.48 -17.68
N ARG A 152 -3.60 10.67 -17.99
CA ARG A 152 -4.57 10.89 -19.09
C ARG A 152 -5.77 9.95 -18.99
N LEU A 153 -6.28 9.78 -17.79
CA LEU A 153 -7.49 9.01 -17.54
C LEU A 153 -8.73 9.80 -18.03
N PRO A 154 -9.79 9.11 -18.49
CA PRO A 154 -11.03 9.76 -18.91
C PRO A 154 -11.81 10.36 -17.76
#